data_76dd52d294ada627dc0391be689dc9d5
#
_entry.id   76dd52d294ada627dc0391be689dc9d5
#
_cell.length_a   1.000
_cell.length_b   1.000
_cell.length_c   1.000
_cell.angle_alpha   90.00
_cell.angle_beta   90.00
_cell.angle_gamma   90.00
#
_symmetry.space_group_name_H-M   'P 1'
#
loop_
_entity.id
_entity.type
_entity.pdbx_description
1 polymer ?
#
loop_
_entity_poly.entity_id
_entity_poly.type
_entity_poly.pdbx_seq_one_letter_code
_entity_poly.pdbx_strand_id
1 'polypeptide(L)'
;KNFDWLILKCAASGVIDKLQIDTHHFKGNFPDKCSVQAGYAKINSSPKNIVKKSKSWKFLLGKSRLKAHKEHNFKISKNNKRVVNYIRINIFPDGGISRLRAFGTVKT
;
A
#
# COMPACT_ATOMS: atom_id res chain seq x y z
N LYS A 1 -6.51 -19.07 1.52
CA LYS A 1 -6.02 -17.71 1.34
C LYS A 1 -4.65 -17.56 1.98
N ASN A 2 -3.68 -17.08 1.23
CA ASN A 2 -2.29 -17.02 1.66
C ASN A 2 -1.79 -15.61 1.90
N PHE A 3 -2.68 -14.67 2.13
CA PHE A 3 -2.30 -13.28 2.39
C PHE A 3 -3.46 -12.53 3.03
N ASP A 4 -3.11 -11.44 3.68
CA ASP A 4 -4.07 -10.47 4.22
C ASP A 4 -3.93 -9.15 3.48
N TRP A 5 -4.93 -8.29 3.59
CA TRP A 5 -4.92 -7.00 2.91
C TRP A 5 -5.67 -5.95 3.71
N LEU A 6 -5.35 -4.70 3.43
CA LEU A 6 -6.02 -3.55 4.02
C LEU A 6 -6.10 -2.46 2.98
N ILE A 7 -7.23 -1.76 2.92
CA ILE A 7 -7.42 -0.62 2.03
C ILE A 7 -7.46 0.65 2.87
N LEU A 8 -6.72 1.65 2.44
CA LEU A 8 -6.62 2.95 3.09
C LEU A 8 -7.00 4.04 2.12
N LYS A 9 -7.81 4.98 2.60
CA LYS A 9 -8.13 6.20 1.85
C LYS A 9 -7.04 7.23 2.10
N CYS A 10 -6.51 7.81 1.03
CA CYS A 10 -5.53 8.89 1.15
C CYS A 10 -6.23 10.18 1.59
N ALA A 11 -5.51 11.04 2.31
CA ALA A 11 -6.05 12.33 2.74
C ALA A 11 -6.40 13.23 1.55
N ALA A 12 -5.69 13.05 0.43
CA ALA A 12 -5.94 13.80 -0.80
C ALA A 12 -5.55 12.96 -1.99
N SER A 13 -6.08 13.31 -3.17
CA SER A 13 -5.63 12.70 -4.41
C SER A 13 -4.23 13.20 -4.75
N GLY A 14 -3.38 12.34 -5.26
CA GLY A 14 -2.03 12.74 -5.62
C GLY A 14 -1.22 11.61 -6.24
N VAL A 15 0.02 11.95 -6.56
CA VAL A 15 1.00 11.01 -7.10
C VAL A 15 1.92 10.59 -5.97
N ILE A 16 2.07 9.29 -5.76
CA ILE A 16 2.92 8.75 -4.71
C ILE A 16 4.31 8.48 -5.29
N ASP A 17 5.32 9.04 -4.64
CA ASP A 17 6.72 8.90 -5.06
C ASP A 17 7.49 7.88 -4.24
N LYS A 18 7.10 7.71 -2.98
CA LYS A 18 7.79 6.82 -2.05
C LYS A 18 6.82 6.24 -1.05
N LEU A 19 7.05 4.98 -0.71
CA LEU A 19 6.36 4.29 0.38
C LEU A 19 7.34 3.96 1.49
N GLN A 20 6.90 4.13 2.72
CA GLN A 20 7.66 3.75 3.90
C GLN A 20 6.84 2.71 4.66
N ILE A 21 7.37 1.51 4.79
CA ILE A 21 6.70 0.39 5.43
C ILE A 21 7.54 -0.07 6.60
N ASP A 22 6.96 -0.01 7.80
CA ASP A 22 7.67 -0.15 9.04
C ASP A 22 7.21 -1.40 9.78
N THR A 23 8.17 -2.27 10.11
CA THR A 23 7.93 -3.47 10.91
C THR A 23 8.50 -3.34 12.33
N HIS A 24 8.79 -2.11 12.79
CA HIS A 24 9.29 -1.91 14.15
C HIS A 24 8.39 -2.60 15.18
N HIS A 25 9.00 -3.19 16.19
CA HIS A 25 8.35 -3.96 17.25
C HIS A 25 7.85 -5.34 16.80
N PHE A 26 7.96 -5.70 15.52
CA PHE A 26 7.64 -7.03 15.03
C PHE A 26 8.92 -7.76 14.67
N LYS A 27 9.42 -8.56 15.62
CA LYS A 27 10.69 -9.27 15.46
C LYS A 27 10.51 -10.68 14.92
N GLY A 28 9.40 -11.34 15.26
CA GLY A 28 9.13 -12.70 14.82
C GLY A 28 7.84 -12.84 14.00
N ASN A 29 6.90 -11.93 14.16
CA ASN A 29 5.58 -11.99 13.52
C ASN A 29 5.35 -10.85 12.53
N PHE A 30 6.38 -10.52 11.77
CA PHE A 30 6.27 -9.57 10.67
C PHE A 30 5.98 -10.32 9.37
N PRO A 31 5.38 -9.67 8.36
CA PRO A 31 5.14 -10.32 7.07
C PRO A 31 6.45 -10.62 6.34
N ASP A 32 6.46 -11.73 5.62
CA ASP A 32 7.61 -12.11 4.80
C ASP A 32 7.78 -11.14 3.61
N LYS A 33 6.67 -10.80 2.99
CA LYS A 33 6.64 -9.90 1.83
C LYS A 33 5.41 -9.02 1.88
N CYS A 34 5.45 -7.93 1.12
CA CYS A 34 4.28 -7.10 0.87
C CYS A 34 4.23 -6.68 -0.58
N SER A 35 3.06 -6.25 -1.01
CA SER A 35 2.87 -5.53 -2.27
C SER A 35 1.86 -4.42 -2.04
N VAL A 36 1.88 -3.40 -2.88
CA VAL A 36 0.98 -2.26 -2.73
C VAL A 36 0.36 -1.94 -4.08
N GLN A 37 -0.97 -1.92 -4.08
CA GLN A 37 -1.77 -1.48 -5.22
C GLN A 37 -2.38 -0.13 -4.88
N ALA A 38 -2.68 0.65 -5.89
CA ALA A 38 -3.34 1.93 -5.68
C ALA A 38 -4.30 2.22 -6.83
N GLY A 39 -5.35 2.98 -6.51
CA GLY A 39 -6.36 3.32 -7.49
C GLY A 39 -7.03 4.63 -7.16
N TYR A 40 -7.91 5.04 -8.06
CA TYR A 40 -8.72 6.22 -7.90
C TYR A 40 -10.18 5.82 -7.83
N ALA A 41 -10.86 6.23 -6.78
CA ALA A 41 -12.30 6.01 -6.63
C ALA A 41 -13.02 7.35 -6.46
N LYS A 42 -14.17 7.46 -7.09
CA LYS A 42 -15.02 8.66 -6.98
C LYS A 42 -15.51 8.81 -5.54
N ILE A 43 -15.76 10.03 -5.13
CA ILE A 43 -16.13 10.38 -3.76
C ILE A 43 -17.36 9.61 -3.23
N ASN A 44 -18.29 9.24 -4.11
CA ASN A 44 -19.51 8.54 -3.71
C ASN A 44 -19.42 7.01 -3.87
N SER A 45 -18.22 6.47 -4.08
CA SER A 45 -18.05 5.04 -4.23
C SER A 45 -18.37 4.32 -2.93
N SER A 46 -19.13 3.22 -3.01
CA SER A 46 -19.41 2.42 -1.84
C SER A 46 -18.18 1.63 -1.39
N PRO A 47 -18.05 1.35 -0.08
CA PRO A 47 -16.95 0.51 0.41
C PRO A 47 -16.88 -0.84 -0.29
N LYS A 48 -18.01 -1.48 -0.52
CA LYS A 48 -18.08 -2.76 -1.21
C LYS A 48 -17.51 -2.67 -2.63
N ASN A 49 -17.82 -1.59 -3.34
CA ASN A 49 -17.34 -1.38 -4.70
C ASN A 49 -15.83 -1.11 -4.72
N ILE A 50 -15.34 -0.34 -3.75
CA ILE A 50 -13.92 -0.05 -3.61
C ILE A 50 -13.14 -1.35 -3.39
N VAL A 51 -13.61 -2.19 -2.47
CA VAL A 51 -12.97 -3.49 -2.20
C VAL A 51 -12.92 -4.34 -3.48
N LYS A 52 -14.03 -4.41 -4.20
CA LYS A 52 -14.13 -5.19 -5.43
C LYS A 52 -13.12 -4.70 -6.47
N LYS A 53 -13.08 -3.40 -6.71
CA LYS A 53 -12.18 -2.81 -7.70
C LYS A 53 -10.71 -2.86 -7.30
N SER A 54 -10.43 -2.84 -5.99
CA SER A 54 -9.06 -2.82 -5.48
C SER A 54 -8.24 -4.02 -5.93
N LYS A 55 -8.89 -5.14 -6.18
CA LYS A 55 -8.22 -6.37 -6.63
C LYS A 55 -7.51 -6.19 -7.97
N SER A 56 -8.02 -5.31 -8.82
CA SER A 56 -7.47 -5.05 -10.15
C SER A 56 -6.70 -3.74 -10.26
N TRP A 57 -6.54 -2.99 -9.16
CA TRP A 57 -5.72 -1.77 -9.19
C TRP A 57 -4.29 -2.11 -9.54
N LYS A 58 -3.65 -1.23 -10.29
CA LYS A 58 -2.26 -1.39 -10.68
C LYS A 58 -1.35 -1.27 -9.46
N PHE A 59 -0.22 -1.96 -9.52
CA PHE A 59 0.74 -1.95 -8.42
C PHE A 59 1.57 -0.66 -8.42
N LEU A 60 1.74 -0.09 -7.24
CA LEU A 60 2.77 0.90 -6.97
C LEU A 60 4.08 0.18 -6.66
N LEU A 61 3.98 -0.94 -5.93
CA LEU A 61 5.10 -1.73 -5.49
C LEU A 61 4.75 -3.20 -5.65
N GLY A 62 5.55 -3.92 -6.44
CA GLY A 62 5.41 -5.37 -6.57
C GLY A 62 5.83 -6.08 -5.29
N LYS A 63 5.68 -7.40 -5.24
CA LYS A 63 6.08 -8.18 -4.07
C LYS A 63 7.50 -7.87 -3.67
N SER A 64 7.67 -7.43 -2.44
CA SER A 64 8.95 -6.99 -1.89
C SER A 64 9.16 -7.61 -0.53
N ARG A 65 10.38 -8.08 -0.27
CA ARG A 65 10.72 -8.74 0.98
C ARG A 65 10.81 -7.72 2.11
N LEU A 66 10.27 -8.12 3.27
CA LEU A 66 10.37 -7.33 4.50
C LEU A 66 11.32 -8.00 5.48
N LYS A 67 11.91 -7.21 6.35
CA LYS A 67 12.78 -7.67 7.44
C LYS A 67 12.18 -7.31 8.78
N ALA A 68 12.62 -8.00 9.81
CA ALA A 68 12.15 -7.77 11.18
C ALA A 68 12.57 -6.40 11.69
N HIS A 69 11.72 -5.76 12.47
CA HIS A 69 12.03 -4.57 13.26
C HIS A 69 12.79 -3.52 12.45
N LYS A 70 12.23 -3.15 11.28
CA LYS A 70 12.93 -2.28 10.33
C LYS A 70 11.96 -1.35 9.60
N GLU A 71 12.45 -0.14 9.32
CA GLU A 71 11.78 0.79 8.43
C GLU A 71 12.27 0.52 7.00
N HIS A 72 11.33 0.25 6.10
CA HIS A 72 11.63 -0.01 4.70
C HIS A 72 11.21 1.19 3.87
N ASN A 73 12.09 1.66 3.01
CA ASN A 73 11.80 2.77 2.11
C ASN A 73 11.84 2.27 0.67
N PHE A 74 10.71 2.44 -0.02
CA PHE A 74 10.55 1.99 -1.40
C PHE A 74 10.26 3.19 -2.30
N LYS A 75 11.15 3.44 -3.23
CA LYS A 75 10.94 4.47 -4.25
C LYS A 75 10.02 3.90 -5.32
N ILE A 76 8.98 4.65 -5.69
CA ILE A 76 8.04 4.18 -6.71
C ILE A 76 8.62 4.39 -8.09
N SER A 77 8.57 3.34 -8.90
CA SER A 77 9.03 3.38 -10.29
C SER A 77 8.25 4.43 -11.08
N LYS A 78 8.93 5.15 -11.95
CA LYS A 78 8.33 6.17 -12.80
C LYS A 78 7.11 5.66 -13.55
N ASN A 79 7.17 4.42 -14.03
CA ASN A 79 6.08 3.81 -14.79
C ASN A 79 4.84 3.51 -13.94
N ASN A 80 4.99 3.50 -12.63
CA ASN A 80 3.90 3.20 -11.70
C ASN A 80 3.29 4.47 -11.09
N LYS A 81 3.81 5.65 -11.44
CA LYS A 81 3.29 6.91 -10.90
C LYS A 81 2.04 7.34 -11.64
N ARG A 82 0.99 7.61 -10.89
CA ARG A 82 -0.28 8.13 -11.40
C ARG A 82 -1.07 8.73 -10.26
N VAL A 83 -2.10 9.49 -10.57
CA VAL A 83 -2.96 10.08 -9.54
C VAL A 83 -3.83 8.99 -8.93
N VAL A 84 -3.76 8.87 -7.60
CA VAL A 84 -4.54 7.89 -6.83
C VAL A 84 -5.10 8.56 -5.59
N ASN A 85 -6.13 7.97 -5.00
CA ASN A 85 -6.67 8.40 -3.71
C ASN A 85 -6.93 7.24 -2.74
N TYR A 86 -6.59 6.01 -3.14
CA TYR A 86 -6.69 4.83 -2.30
C TYR A 86 -5.48 3.95 -2.48
N ILE A 87 -5.10 3.27 -1.40
CA ILE A 87 -4.00 2.31 -1.39
C ILE A 87 -4.53 0.99 -0.84
N ARG A 88 -4.15 -0.11 -1.46
CA ARG A 88 -4.35 -1.45 -0.93
C ARG A 88 -2.99 -2.07 -0.66
N ILE A 89 -2.72 -2.39 0.61
CA ILE A 89 -1.51 -3.12 0.97
C ILE A 89 -1.87 -4.60 1.15
N ASN A 90 -1.08 -5.46 0.54
CA ASN A 90 -1.19 -6.91 0.67
C ASN A 90 0.03 -7.39 1.43
N ILE A 91 -0.15 -8.26 2.42
CA ILE A 91 0.94 -8.83 3.21
C ILE A 91 0.91 -10.34 3.08
N PHE A 92 2.08 -10.95 3.02
CA PHE A 92 2.24 -12.38 2.74
C PHE A 92 3.13 -13.02 3.79
N PRO A 93 2.72 -14.11 4.44
CA PRO A 93 1.34 -14.62 4.45
C PRO A 93 0.45 -13.82 5.40
N ASP A 94 0.99 -13.30 6.49
CA ASP A 94 0.34 -12.45 7.49
C ASP A 94 1.43 -11.78 8.33
N GLY A 95 1.04 -11.12 9.42
CA GLY A 95 1.99 -10.52 10.34
C GLY A 95 1.72 -9.04 10.57
N GLY A 96 2.56 -8.41 11.38
CA GLY A 96 2.35 -7.03 11.80
C GLY A 96 3.18 -6.01 11.03
N ILE A 97 2.52 -4.92 10.70
CA ILE A 97 3.15 -3.70 10.17
C ILE A 97 2.76 -2.58 11.13
N SER A 98 3.76 -1.89 11.68
CA SER A 98 3.51 -0.83 12.65
C SER A 98 3.12 0.49 12.00
N ARG A 99 3.53 0.72 10.75
CA ARG A 99 3.26 1.98 10.06
C ARG A 99 3.41 1.84 8.55
N LEU A 100 2.51 2.54 7.85
CA LEU A 100 2.60 2.73 6.41
C LEU A 100 2.51 4.24 6.14
N ARG A 101 3.48 4.78 5.43
CA ARG A 101 3.46 6.18 4.99
C ARG A 101 3.65 6.26 3.50
N ALA A 102 2.90 7.15 2.86
CA ALA A 102 3.02 7.45 1.45
C ALA A 102 3.41 8.92 1.29
N PHE A 103 4.47 9.15 0.52
CA PHE A 103 4.99 10.49 0.25
C PHE A 103 4.82 10.80 -1.22
N GLY A 104 4.37 12.01 -1.51
CA GLY A 104 4.14 12.40 -2.89
C GLY A 104 3.64 13.81 -3.01
N THR A 105 3.01 14.10 -4.15
CA THR A 105 2.51 15.43 -4.50
C THR A 105 1.00 15.40 -4.65
N VAL A 106 0.32 16.27 -3.93
CA VAL A 106 -1.14 16.44 -4.02
C VAL A 106 -1.49 17.00 -5.40
N LYS A 107 -2.53 16.45 -6.00
CA LYS A 107 -3.09 16.92 -7.26
C LYS A 107 -4.54 17.35 -7.05
N THR A 108 -4.84 18.56 -7.46
CA THR A 108 -6.18 19.12 -7.35
C THR A 108 -6.88 19.21 -8.70
#